data_2ad2fc4feeb407f91a7072e3d8ed077f
#
_entry.id   2ad2fc4feeb407f91a7072e3d8ed077f
#
_cell.length_a   1.000
_cell.length_b   1.000
_cell.length_c   1.000
_cell.angle_alpha   90.00
_cell.angle_beta   90.00
_cell.angle_gamma   90.00
#
_symmetry.space_group_name_H-M   'P 1'
#
loop_
_entity.id
_entity.type
_entity.pdbx_description
1 polymer ?
#
loop_
_entity_poly.entity_id
_entity_poly.type
_entity_poly.pdbx_seq_one_letter_code
_entity_poly.pdbx_strand_id
1 'polypeptide(L)'
;MPNHIDKYARRGTEFHLWLENHFKHPALISMDDLFNQNSTASSDQDAPLDKLQAAWLASNWAKLQPIDVEVGFETMIDATLIRGRIDAVYKVDAEHYEVVDWKTGKVKSGDDLQSASIQLAMYRLAYAKLKNLPIENISAAFHYVIDNQTVRPADILDEQGLINLVSRVPLQI
;
A
#
# COMPACT_ATOMS: atom_id res chain seq x y z
N MET A 1 -26.51 13.04 -4.43
CA MET A 1 -26.22 11.61 -4.31
C MET A 1 -24.72 11.45 -4.24
N PRO A 2 -24.13 10.95 -3.13
CA PRO A 2 -22.70 10.69 -3.11
C PRO A 2 -22.38 9.59 -4.11
N ASN A 3 -21.37 9.82 -4.91
CA ASN A 3 -20.93 8.96 -5.99
C ASN A 3 -20.45 7.61 -5.43
N HIS A 4 -20.79 6.51 -6.07
CA HIS A 4 -20.41 5.14 -5.65
C HIS A 4 -18.89 4.98 -5.44
N ILE A 5 -18.09 5.75 -6.17
CA ILE A 5 -16.63 5.78 -6.12
C ILE A 5 -16.12 6.33 -4.78
N ASP A 6 -16.80 7.31 -4.19
CA ASP A 6 -16.38 7.94 -2.93
C ASP A 6 -16.48 7.00 -1.72
N LYS A 7 -17.40 6.05 -1.75
CA LYS A 7 -17.62 5.10 -0.65
C LYS A 7 -16.49 4.05 -0.56
N TYR A 8 -15.97 3.64 -1.70
CA TYR A 8 -14.86 2.66 -1.78
C TYR A 8 -13.53 3.30 -1.36
N ALA A 9 -13.26 4.49 -1.87
CA ALA A 9 -12.10 5.28 -1.48
C ALA A 9 -12.09 5.58 0.03
N ARG A 10 -13.26 5.84 0.61
CA ARG A 10 -13.41 6.11 2.04
C ARG A 10 -13.08 4.90 2.93
N ARG A 11 -13.52 3.69 2.55
CA ARG A 11 -13.21 2.47 3.33
C ARG A 11 -11.75 2.09 3.26
N GLY A 12 -11.14 2.20 2.09
CA GLY A 12 -9.71 2.05 1.97
C GLY A 12 -8.98 3.00 2.91
N THR A 13 -9.36 4.27 2.94
CA THR A 13 -8.80 5.28 3.82
C THR A 13 -9.03 4.95 5.31
N GLU A 14 -10.21 4.50 5.69
CA GLU A 14 -10.53 4.10 7.07
C GLU A 14 -9.66 2.91 7.52
N PHE A 15 -9.48 1.91 6.66
CA PHE A 15 -8.64 0.76 6.95
C PHE A 15 -7.16 1.16 7.09
N HIS A 16 -6.65 1.97 6.18
CA HIS A 16 -5.26 2.46 6.24
C HIS A 16 -5.01 3.29 7.49
N LEU A 17 -5.95 4.14 7.88
CA LEU A 17 -5.86 4.92 9.12
C LEU A 17 -5.88 4.03 10.36
N TRP A 18 -6.74 3.02 10.39
CA TRP A 18 -6.75 2.04 11.47
C TRP A 18 -5.42 1.32 11.58
N LEU A 19 -4.85 0.90 10.45
CA LEU A 19 -3.59 0.17 10.40
C LEU A 19 -2.40 1.05 10.83
N GLU A 20 -2.39 2.31 10.41
CA GLU A 20 -1.41 3.30 10.86
C GLU A 20 -1.44 3.46 12.39
N ASN A 21 -2.63 3.62 12.95
CA ASN A 21 -2.81 3.73 14.40
C ASN A 21 -2.40 2.45 15.12
N HIS A 22 -2.70 1.28 14.56
CA HIS A 22 -2.30 -0.01 15.10
C HIS A 22 -0.77 -0.12 15.22
N PHE A 23 -0.03 0.31 14.20
CA PHE A 23 1.43 0.28 14.22
C PHE A 23 2.06 1.34 15.13
N LYS A 24 1.49 2.54 15.18
CA LYS A 24 2.02 3.65 16.00
C LYS A 24 1.68 3.50 17.48
N HIS A 25 0.55 2.87 17.79
CA HIS A 25 0.02 2.76 19.14
C HIS A 25 -0.46 1.33 19.45
N PRO A 26 0.45 0.33 19.47
CA PRO A 26 0.06 -1.07 19.61
C PRO A 26 -0.64 -1.41 20.96
N ALA A 27 -0.57 -0.52 21.95
CA ALA A 27 -1.20 -0.71 23.26
C ALA A 27 -2.56 -0.01 23.40
N LEU A 28 -2.99 0.78 22.42
CA LEU A 28 -4.26 1.50 22.44
C LEU A 28 -5.29 0.79 21.55
N ILE A 29 -5.71 -0.40 21.97
CA ILE A 29 -7.00 -0.91 21.54
C ILE A 29 -8.03 -0.15 22.37
N SER A 30 -8.72 0.80 21.75
CA SER A 30 -9.80 1.51 22.40
C SER A 30 -10.88 0.50 22.80
N MET A 31 -11.37 0.60 24.03
CA MET A 31 -12.50 -0.21 24.48
C MET A 31 -13.75 0.02 23.62
N ASP A 32 -13.87 1.19 23.00
CA ASP A 32 -14.93 1.51 22.05
C ASP A 32 -14.84 0.69 20.76
N ASP A 33 -13.63 0.35 20.30
CA ASP A 33 -13.42 -0.50 19.13
C ASP A 33 -13.82 -1.96 19.37
N LEU A 34 -13.78 -2.40 20.63
CA LEU A 34 -14.23 -3.75 21.02
C LEU A 34 -15.76 -3.86 21.14
N PHE A 35 -16.46 -2.76 21.39
CA PHE A 35 -17.91 -2.77 21.68
C PHE A 35 -18.77 -2.21 20.56
N ASN A 36 -18.22 -1.54 19.54
CA ASN A 36 -18.96 -1.03 18.39
C ASN A 36 -19.13 -2.05 17.25
N GLN A 37 -19.36 -3.32 17.59
CA GLN A 37 -19.63 -4.38 16.61
C GLN A 37 -21.07 -4.37 16.05
N ASN A 38 -21.83 -3.30 16.25
CA ASN A 38 -23.20 -3.20 15.74
C ASN A 38 -23.36 -2.07 14.71
N SER A 39 -22.67 -2.17 13.60
CA SER A 39 -23.09 -1.45 12.41
C SER A 39 -23.47 -2.43 11.30
N THR A 40 -24.75 -2.43 11.06
CA THR A 40 -25.49 -3.20 10.08
C THR A 40 -24.80 -3.34 8.74
N ALA A 41 -24.69 -4.58 8.30
CA ALA A 41 -24.30 -4.99 6.97
C ALA A 41 -25.06 -4.22 5.88
N SER A 42 -24.34 -3.65 4.95
CA SER A 42 -24.93 -3.19 3.70
C SER A 42 -24.04 -3.55 2.52
N SER A 43 -24.62 -4.41 1.68
CA SER A 43 -24.32 -4.70 0.27
C SER A 43 -22.98 -5.31 -0.14
N ASP A 44 -23.15 -6.32 -0.86
CA ASP A 44 -22.43 -7.44 -1.49
C ASP A 44 -21.09 -7.19 -2.23
N GLN A 45 -20.41 -6.07 -2.15
CA GLN A 45 -19.20 -5.86 -2.98
C GLN A 45 -17.97 -5.34 -2.26
N ASP A 46 -18.10 -4.89 -1.02
CA ASP A 46 -16.97 -4.45 -0.21
C ASP A 46 -16.99 -5.11 1.15
N ALA A 47 -15.86 -5.66 1.52
CA ALA A 47 -15.70 -6.14 2.88
C ALA A 47 -15.86 -4.98 3.87
N PRO A 48 -16.68 -5.13 4.91
CA PRO A 48 -16.77 -4.14 5.96
C PRO A 48 -15.45 -4.01 6.72
N LEU A 49 -15.24 -2.87 7.36
CA LEU A 49 -14.00 -2.55 8.05
C LEU A 49 -13.56 -3.62 9.06
N ASP A 50 -14.50 -4.17 9.82
CA ASP A 50 -14.24 -5.24 10.79
C ASP A 50 -13.70 -6.52 10.15
N LYS A 51 -14.15 -6.88 8.95
CA LYS A 51 -13.62 -8.01 8.19
C LYS A 51 -12.22 -7.74 7.67
N LEU A 52 -11.96 -6.53 7.20
CA LEU A 52 -10.61 -6.11 6.80
C LEU A 52 -9.63 -6.18 7.96
N GLN A 53 -10.02 -5.67 9.11
CA GLN A 53 -9.22 -5.72 10.34
C GLN A 53 -8.93 -7.15 10.77
N ALA A 54 -9.95 -8.00 10.81
CA ALA A 54 -9.81 -9.40 11.19
C ALA A 54 -8.91 -10.18 10.21
N ALA A 55 -9.09 -9.96 8.90
CA ALA A 55 -8.28 -10.59 7.88
C ALA A 55 -6.80 -10.17 7.98
N TRP A 56 -6.54 -8.89 8.19
CA TRP A 56 -5.18 -8.40 8.35
C TRP A 56 -4.51 -8.96 9.62
N LEU A 57 -5.22 -8.97 10.76
CA LEU A 57 -4.72 -9.53 12.02
C LEU A 57 -4.42 -11.04 11.91
N ALA A 58 -5.12 -11.77 11.05
CA ALA A 58 -4.87 -13.18 10.76
C ALA A 58 -3.70 -13.41 9.80
N SER A 59 -3.22 -12.37 9.12
CA SER A 59 -2.13 -12.47 8.15
C SER A 59 -0.77 -12.62 8.82
N ASN A 60 0.22 -13.08 8.04
CA ASN A 60 1.61 -13.12 8.52
C ASN A 60 2.18 -11.72 8.77
N TRP A 61 1.68 -10.70 8.08
CA TRP A 61 2.12 -9.32 8.25
C TRP A 61 1.83 -8.77 9.64
N ALA A 62 0.74 -9.21 10.28
CA ALA A 62 0.39 -8.80 11.64
C ALA A 62 1.40 -9.28 12.70
N LYS A 63 2.20 -10.29 12.37
CA LYS A 63 3.24 -10.84 13.26
C LYS A 63 4.58 -10.12 13.11
N LEU A 64 4.71 -9.28 12.10
CA LEU A 64 5.93 -8.55 11.77
C LEU A 64 5.80 -7.09 12.19
N GLN A 65 6.93 -6.48 12.53
CA GLN A 65 7.01 -5.07 12.84
C GLN A 65 7.60 -4.32 11.63
N PRO A 66 6.87 -3.38 11.02
CA PRO A 66 7.45 -2.53 9.99
C PRO A 66 8.48 -1.58 10.59
N ILE A 67 9.47 -1.20 9.81
CA ILE A 67 10.47 -0.19 10.22
C ILE A 67 10.02 1.22 9.90
N ASP A 68 9.20 1.39 8.86
CA ASP A 68 8.59 2.66 8.48
C ASP A 68 7.12 2.44 8.12
N VAL A 69 6.25 3.37 8.48
CA VAL A 69 4.80 3.34 8.23
C VAL A 69 4.36 4.69 7.69
N GLU A 70 3.50 4.70 6.67
CA GLU A 70 2.92 5.91 6.11
C GLU A 70 3.98 6.95 5.73
N VAL A 71 4.95 6.52 4.94
CA VAL A 71 6.09 7.34 4.55
C VAL A 71 5.73 8.26 3.39
N GLY A 72 5.55 9.54 3.67
CA GLY A 72 5.39 10.56 2.63
C GLY A 72 6.69 10.76 1.86
N PHE A 73 6.59 10.90 0.54
CA PHE A 73 7.76 11.18 -0.29
C PHE A 73 7.44 12.17 -1.41
N GLU A 74 8.48 12.87 -1.82
CA GLU A 74 8.56 13.60 -3.08
C GLU A 74 9.84 13.17 -3.78
N THR A 75 9.75 12.75 -5.02
CA THR A 75 10.91 12.33 -5.80
C THR A 75 10.82 12.81 -7.24
N MET A 76 11.96 13.10 -7.83
CA MET A 76 12.04 13.43 -9.25
C MET A 76 12.28 12.16 -10.06
N ILE A 77 11.45 11.98 -11.09
CA ILE A 77 11.67 11.00 -12.13
C ILE A 77 11.85 11.80 -13.41
N ASP A 78 13.11 11.89 -13.88
CA ASP A 78 13.52 12.84 -14.89
C ASP A 78 13.15 14.28 -14.48
N ALA A 79 12.38 15.01 -15.28
CA ALA A 79 11.90 16.36 -14.96
C ALA A 79 10.53 16.38 -14.23
N THR A 80 9.98 15.22 -13.88
CA THR A 80 8.63 15.11 -13.29
C THR A 80 8.73 14.87 -11.79
N LEU A 81 8.08 15.73 -11.00
CA LEU A 81 7.94 15.56 -9.56
C LEU A 81 6.80 14.59 -9.26
N ILE A 82 7.12 13.53 -8.55
CA ILE A 82 6.17 12.53 -8.08
C ILE A 82 6.04 12.62 -6.57
N ARG A 83 4.82 12.69 -6.10
CA ARG A 83 4.46 12.67 -4.68
C ARG A 83 3.65 11.43 -4.36
N GLY A 84 3.82 10.90 -3.19
CA GLY A 84 3.05 9.77 -2.73
C GLY A 84 3.30 9.45 -1.27
N ARG A 85 2.71 8.33 -0.84
CA ARG A 85 2.84 7.81 0.50
C ARG A 85 2.97 6.30 0.43
N ILE A 86 4.00 5.76 1.06
CA ILE A 86 4.26 4.32 1.16
C ILE A 86 3.58 3.81 2.43
N ASP A 87 2.75 2.79 2.32
CA ASP A 87 1.98 2.28 3.45
C ASP A 87 2.86 1.70 4.54
N ALA A 88 3.76 0.80 4.18
CA ALA A 88 4.68 0.17 5.13
C ALA A 88 5.98 -0.28 4.47
N VAL A 89 7.05 -0.31 5.25
CA VAL A 89 8.32 -0.91 4.84
C VAL A 89 8.79 -1.87 5.92
N TYR A 90 9.17 -3.06 5.49
CA TYR A 90 9.69 -4.10 6.37
C TYR A 90 11.16 -4.36 6.05
N LYS A 91 11.92 -4.67 7.09
CA LYS A 91 13.28 -5.16 6.92
C LYS A 91 13.24 -6.66 6.69
N VAL A 92 13.78 -7.10 5.55
CA VAL A 92 13.85 -8.52 5.18
C VAL A 92 15.08 -9.19 5.80
N ASP A 93 16.23 -8.52 5.68
CA ASP A 93 17.50 -8.93 6.30
C ASP A 93 18.39 -7.71 6.57
N ALA A 94 19.70 -7.91 6.77
CA ALA A 94 20.63 -6.83 7.12
C ALA A 94 20.66 -5.70 6.10
N GLU A 95 20.47 -6.00 4.81
CA GLU A 95 20.64 -5.06 3.70
C GLU A 95 19.38 -4.89 2.84
N HIS A 96 18.39 -5.79 2.96
CA HIS A 96 17.21 -5.82 2.11
C HIS A 96 15.96 -5.37 2.84
N TYR A 97 15.11 -4.67 2.08
CA TYR A 97 13.85 -4.10 2.55
C TYR A 97 12.73 -4.46 1.58
N GLU A 98 11.50 -4.52 2.08
CA GLU A 98 10.31 -4.71 1.26
C GLU A 98 9.30 -3.62 1.52
N VAL A 99 8.93 -2.90 0.47
CA VAL A 99 7.81 -1.96 0.47
C VAL A 99 6.52 -2.75 0.28
N VAL A 100 5.55 -2.53 1.14
CA VAL A 100 4.24 -3.19 1.08
C VAL A 100 3.13 -2.17 0.95
N ASP A 101 2.27 -2.38 -0.04
CA ASP A 101 1.07 -1.61 -0.28
C ASP A 101 -0.16 -2.47 0.05
N TRP A 102 -0.99 -1.99 0.98
CA TRP A 102 -2.17 -2.69 1.45
C TRP A 102 -3.35 -2.44 0.50
N LYS A 103 -3.91 -3.50 -0.06
CA LYS A 103 -5.06 -3.43 -0.96
C LYS A 103 -6.31 -4.02 -0.29
N THR A 104 -7.38 -3.23 -0.28
CA THR A 104 -8.68 -3.64 0.26
C THR A 104 -9.62 -4.21 -0.80
N GLY A 105 -9.25 -4.10 -2.07
CA GLY A 105 -9.99 -4.63 -3.21
C GLY A 105 -9.59 -6.06 -3.59
N LYS A 106 -10.07 -6.50 -4.75
CA LYS A 106 -9.78 -7.83 -5.30
C LYS A 106 -8.36 -7.93 -5.85
N VAL A 107 -7.81 -9.13 -5.79
CA VAL A 107 -6.52 -9.46 -6.39
C VAL A 107 -6.53 -9.17 -7.89
N LYS A 108 -5.56 -8.40 -8.34
CA LYS A 108 -5.35 -8.09 -9.76
C LYS A 108 -4.42 -9.10 -10.42
N SER A 109 -4.60 -9.29 -11.72
CA SER A 109 -3.77 -10.16 -12.55
C SER A 109 -3.61 -9.57 -13.96
N GLY A 110 -2.70 -10.13 -14.75
CA GLY A 110 -2.49 -9.70 -16.14
C GLY A 110 -2.17 -8.22 -16.28
N ASP A 111 -2.81 -7.56 -17.24
CA ASP A 111 -2.57 -6.15 -17.56
C ASP A 111 -2.93 -5.20 -16.39
N ASP A 112 -3.95 -5.54 -15.61
CA ASP A 112 -4.33 -4.75 -14.42
C ASP A 112 -3.25 -4.79 -13.34
N LEU A 113 -2.64 -5.96 -13.14
CA LEU A 113 -1.51 -6.09 -12.23
C LEU A 113 -0.28 -5.34 -12.75
N GLN A 114 -0.01 -5.42 -14.04
CA GLN A 114 1.10 -4.70 -14.67
C GLN A 114 0.95 -3.19 -14.50
N SER A 115 -0.23 -2.65 -14.74
CA SER A 115 -0.51 -1.22 -14.54
C SER A 115 -0.40 -0.80 -13.07
N ALA A 116 -0.92 -1.60 -12.15
CA ALA A 116 -0.81 -1.35 -10.72
C ALA A 116 0.65 -1.42 -10.24
N SER A 117 1.47 -2.27 -10.82
CA SER A 117 2.87 -2.46 -10.45
C SER A 117 3.74 -1.24 -10.70
N ILE A 118 3.29 -0.28 -11.52
CA ILE A 118 3.94 1.03 -11.68
C ILE A 118 3.98 1.78 -10.36
N GLN A 119 2.92 1.73 -9.58
CA GLN A 119 2.86 2.31 -8.23
C GLN A 119 3.96 1.73 -7.33
N LEU A 120 4.12 0.40 -7.32
CA LEU A 120 5.17 -0.26 -6.56
C LEU A 120 6.56 0.13 -7.04
N ALA A 121 6.76 0.27 -8.35
CA ALA A 121 8.03 0.72 -8.92
C ALA A 121 8.40 2.13 -8.43
N MET A 122 7.43 3.04 -8.41
CA MET A 122 7.62 4.41 -7.90
C MET A 122 7.95 4.42 -6.41
N TYR A 123 7.24 3.62 -5.60
CA TYR A 123 7.49 3.52 -4.16
C TYR A 123 8.88 2.95 -3.86
N ARG A 124 9.28 1.91 -4.58
CA ARG A 124 10.59 1.30 -4.49
C ARG A 124 11.71 2.29 -4.78
N LEU A 125 11.59 3.03 -5.89
CA LEU A 125 12.56 4.07 -6.27
C LEU A 125 12.59 5.21 -5.26
N ALA A 126 11.43 5.70 -4.83
CA ALA A 126 11.32 6.79 -3.87
C ALA A 126 11.96 6.42 -2.53
N TYR A 127 11.72 5.21 -2.04
CA TYR A 127 12.33 4.74 -0.80
C TYR A 127 13.85 4.58 -0.91
N ALA A 128 14.32 4.04 -2.04
CA ALA A 128 15.75 3.93 -2.32
C ALA A 128 16.44 5.29 -2.26
N LYS A 129 15.85 6.31 -2.90
CA LYS A 129 16.40 7.68 -2.89
C LYS A 129 16.30 8.31 -1.50
N LEU A 130 15.18 8.15 -0.81
CA LEU A 130 14.96 8.72 0.53
C LEU A 130 15.96 8.20 1.56
N LYS A 131 16.29 6.92 1.49
CA LYS A 131 17.21 6.25 2.44
C LYS A 131 18.64 6.11 1.93
N ASN A 132 18.90 6.57 0.70
CA ASN A 132 20.19 6.42 0.02
C ASN A 132 20.65 4.96 -0.03
N LEU A 133 19.74 4.09 -0.49
CA LEU A 133 19.96 2.65 -0.64
C LEU A 133 20.02 2.27 -2.12
N PRO A 134 20.75 1.20 -2.47
CA PRO A 134 20.65 0.61 -3.79
C PRO A 134 19.24 0.10 -4.06
N ILE A 135 18.68 0.40 -5.24
CA ILE A 135 17.31 0.00 -5.57
C ILE A 135 17.13 -1.53 -5.61
N GLU A 136 18.18 -2.26 -5.96
CA GLU A 136 18.22 -3.72 -5.97
C GLU A 136 18.04 -4.34 -4.59
N ASN A 137 18.31 -3.59 -3.53
CA ASN A 137 18.10 -4.02 -2.15
C ASN A 137 16.65 -3.83 -1.67
N ILE A 138 15.77 -3.29 -2.52
CA ILE A 138 14.39 -3.00 -2.17
C ILE A 138 13.47 -3.80 -3.07
N SER A 139 12.70 -4.70 -2.47
CA SER A 139 11.58 -5.38 -3.11
C SER A 139 10.26 -4.66 -2.83
N ALA A 140 9.22 -5.02 -3.54
CA ALA A 140 7.91 -4.42 -3.35
C ALA A 140 6.80 -5.44 -3.57
N ALA A 141 5.73 -5.32 -2.81
CA ALA A 141 4.60 -6.24 -2.84
C ALA A 141 3.27 -5.53 -2.63
N PHE A 142 2.22 -6.07 -3.22
CA PHE A 142 0.85 -5.84 -2.81
C PHE A 142 0.42 -6.91 -1.82
N HIS A 143 -0.27 -6.52 -0.76
CA HIS A 143 -1.00 -7.46 0.07
C HIS A 143 -2.49 -7.19 -0.02
N TYR A 144 -3.22 -8.13 -0.60
CA TYR A 144 -4.67 -8.10 -0.71
C TYR A 144 -5.26 -8.68 0.56
N VAL A 145 -5.80 -7.79 1.39
CA VAL A 145 -6.13 -8.08 2.80
C VAL A 145 -7.20 -9.14 2.94
N ILE A 146 -8.30 -9.03 2.19
CA ILE A 146 -9.42 -9.97 2.31
C ILE A 146 -9.04 -11.38 1.87
N ASP A 147 -8.30 -11.48 0.77
CA ASP A 147 -7.88 -12.77 0.21
C ASP A 147 -6.63 -13.33 0.92
N ASN A 148 -6.05 -12.55 1.84
CA ASN A 148 -4.80 -12.87 2.52
C ASN A 148 -3.71 -13.30 1.53
N GLN A 149 -3.62 -12.59 0.42
CA GLN A 149 -2.71 -12.91 -0.66
C GLN A 149 -1.69 -11.78 -0.87
N THR A 150 -0.41 -12.14 -0.78
CA THR A 150 0.70 -11.24 -1.12
C THR A 150 1.16 -11.52 -2.53
N VAL A 151 1.16 -10.49 -3.38
CA VAL A 151 1.60 -10.56 -4.76
C VAL A 151 2.87 -9.74 -4.93
N ARG A 152 3.92 -10.40 -5.38
CA ARG A 152 5.21 -9.78 -5.73
C ARG A 152 5.37 -9.83 -7.24
N PRO A 153 5.07 -8.72 -7.95
CA PRO A 153 5.22 -8.70 -9.41
C PRO A 153 6.66 -9.00 -9.83
N ALA A 154 6.83 -9.86 -10.82
CA ALA A 154 8.16 -10.29 -11.28
C ALA A 154 8.92 -9.16 -12.00
N ASP A 155 8.20 -8.37 -12.79
CA ASP A 155 8.77 -7.37 -13.69
C ASP A 155 8.44 -5.95 -13.22
N ILE A 156 8.99 -5.56 -12.07
CA ILE A 156 8.87 -4.17 -11.58
C ILE A 156 9.88 -3.29 -12.33
N LEU A 157 9.40 -2.18 -12.89
CA LEU A 157 10.24 -1.22 -13.60
C LEU A 157 11.35 -0.69 -12.67
N ASP A 158 12.53 -0.58 -13.23
CA ASP A 158 13.65 0.16 -12.63
C ASP A 158 13.52 1.67 -12.90
N GLU A 159 14.52 2.45 -12.47
CA GLU A 159 14.51 3.90 -12.67
C GLU A 159 14.43 4.27 -14.15
N GLN A 160 15.18 3.58 -15.01
CA GLN A 160 15.18 3.86 -16.45
C GLN A 160 13.82 3.53 -17.08
N GLY A 161 13.20 2.44 -16.66
CA GLY A 161 11.83 2.08 -17.08
C GLY A 161 10.81 3.14 -16.68
N LEU A 162 10.92 3.68 -15.48
CA LEU A 162 10.05 4.76 -15.00
C LEU A 162 10.31 6.08 -15.76
N ILE A 163 11.56 6.44 -16.05
CA ILE A 163 11.91 7.61 -16.86
C ILE A 163 11.29 7.48 -18.25
N ASN A 164 11.41 6.33 -18.89
CA ASN A 164 10.83 6.08 -20.20
C ASN A 164 9.29 6.19 -20.19
N LEU A 165 8.66 5.75 -19.12
CA LEU A 165 7.20 5.85 -18.95
C LEU A 165 6.77 7.30 -18.81
N VAL A 166 7.41 8.07 -17.95
CA VAL A 166 7.07 9.47 -17.63
C VAL A 166 7.32 10.38 -18.84
N SER A 167 8.38 10.14 -19.61
CA SER A 167 8.71 10.92 -20.81
C SER A 167 7.67 10.80 -21.94
N ARG A 168 6.80 9.79 -21.89
CA ARG A 168 5.71 9.59 -22.86
C ARG A 168 4.42 10.33 -22.48
N VAL A 169 4.33 10.85 -21.25
CA VAL A 169 3.16 11.62 -20.80
C VAL A 169 3.29 13.05 -21.32
N PRO A 170 2.30 13.56 -22.13
CA PRO A 170 2.33 14.94 -22.57
C PRO A 170 2.32 15.89 -21.38
N LEU A 171 3.25 16.84 -21.36
CA LEU A 171 3.20 17.94 -20.39
C LEU A 171 1.89 18.70 -20.63
N GLN A 172 1.03 18.72 -19.63
CA GLN A 172 -0.10 19.66 -19.60
C GLN A 172 0.49 21.05 -19.33
N ILE A 173 0.51 21.87 -20.40
CA ILE A 173 0.87 23.28 -20.33
C ILE A 173 -0.36 24.03 -19.82
#